data_d5bc8e110cbda094eccf631670572f4b
#
_entry.id   d5bc8e110cbda094eccf631670572f4b
#
_cell.length_a   1.000
_cell.length_b   1.000
_cell.length_c   1.000
_cell.angle_alpha   90.00
_cell.angle_beta   90.00
_cell.angle_gamma   90.00
#
_symmetry.space_group_name_H-M   'P 1'
#
loop_
_entity.id
_entity.type
_entity.pdbx_description
1 polymer ?
#
loop_
_entity_poly.entity_id
_entity_poly.type
_entity_poly.pdbx_seq_one_letter_code
_entity_poly.pdbx_strand_id
1 'polypeptide(L)'
;KIKVSITNSGQGSAMGVFVDLKAESKTNGISFDNSKIIGEIRPGTTKTAELEITASKKVKRSENIFTISATESYGFPPDPMQISFETYPFIPPKLEMVDYGISNATGDNVIKPGVVTEVQARVQNTGQGEAENVKFSINLPSGVYPTPNSKSSYNFSFLKPGEFKDLEFAFTPSKNVGKTIEISIGYTEESTSGKFPLSLEVEKPQKTIQQLVVSGKELANVEIKDVKTISVDGEKNIP
;
A
#
# COMPACT_ATOMS: atom_id res chain seq x y z
N LYS A 1 8.89 -22.09 -10.90
CA LYS A 1 8.55 -23.12 -11.90
C LYS A 1 9.80 -23.87 -12.30
N ILE A 2 9.69 -25.20 -12.37
CA ILE A 2 10.74 -26.09 -12.91
C ILE A 2 10.34 -26.46 -14.34
N LYS A 3 11.25 -26.29 -15.28
CA LYS A 3 11.10 -26.74 -16.66
C LYS A 3 11.87 -28.03 -16.85
N VAL A 4 11.15 -29.11 -17.19
CA VAL A 4 11.75 -30.43 -17.46
C VAL A 4 11.60 -30.72 -18.95
N SER A 5 12.71 -30.82 -19.63
CA SER A 5 12.75 -31.19 -21.06
C SER A 5 13.11 -32.67 -21.22
N ILE A 6 12.27 -33.43 -21.90
CA ILE A 6 12.49 -34.85 -22.20
C ILE A 6 12.61 -35.03 -23.70
N THR A 7 13.72 -35.66 -24.10
CA THR A 7 14.01 -35.99 -25.49
C THR A 7 13.88 -37.49 -25.70
N ASN A 8 13.12 -37.89 -26.71
CA ASN A 8 13.09 -39.28 -27.14
C ASN A 8 14.23 -39.54 -28.12
N SER A 9 15.30 -40.20 -27.66
CA SER A 9 16.44 -40.61 -28.46
C SER A 9 16.28 -41.96 -29.12
N GLY A 10 15.16 -42.69 -28.85
CA GLY A 10 14.86 -43.97 -29.45
C GLY A 10 14.28 -43.87 -30.86
N GLN A 11 14.04 -45.04 -31.46
CA GLN A 11 13.48 -45.14 -32.82
C GLN A 11 11.94 -45.25 -32.82
N GLY A 12 11.31 -45.60 -31.70
CA GLY A 12 9.85 -45.69 -31.52
C GLY A 12 9.30 -44.46 -30.77
N SER A 13 7.99 -44.17 -30.90
CA SER A 13 7.32 -43.14 -30.11
C SER A 13 7.22 -43.57 -28.63
N ALA A 14 7.62 -42.71 -27.71
CA ALA A 14 7.33 -42.90 -26.30
C ALA A 14 5.90 -42.45 -26.04
N MET A 15 5.08 -43.35 -25.49
CA MET A 15 3.65 -43.13 -25.28
C MET A 15 3.33 -42.93 -23.80
N GLY A 16 2.31 -42.11 -23.52
CA GLY A 16 1.84 -41.89 -22.14
C GLY A 16 2.90 -41.34 -21.20
N VAL A 17 3.80 -40.50 -21.74
CA VAL A 17 4.90 -39.91 -20.95
C VAL A 17 4.34 -38.95 -19.92
N PHE A 18 4.74 -39.11 -18.68
CA PHE A 18 4.51 -38.12 -17.61
C PHE A 18 5.77 -37.93 -16.75
N VAL A 19 5.85 -36.76 -16.13
CA VAL A 19 6.92 -36.36 -15.23
C VAL A 19 6.39 -36.30 -13.83
N ASP A 20 7.08 -36.93 -12.90
CA ASP A 20 6.78 -36.87 -11.46
C ASP A 20 7.83 -36.04 -10.73
N LEU A 21 7.36 -35.27 -9.75
CA LEU A 21 8.19 -34.51 -8.83
C LEU A 21 7.91 -35.03 -7.40
N LYS A 22 8.93 -35.53 -6.76
CA LYS A 22 8.84 -36.08 -5.40
C LYS A 22 9.83 -35.38 -4.50
N ALA A 23 9.37 -34.89 -3.35
CA ALA A 23 10.24 -34.38 -2.31
C ALA A 23 10.91 -35.52 -1.54
N GLU A 24 12.21 -35.45 -1.34
CA GLU A 24 12.98 -36.44 -0.57
C GLU A 24 12.83 -36.28 0.95
N SER A 25 12.39 -35.10 1.37
CA SER A 25 12.14 -34.80 2.78
C SER A 25 10.82 -34.05 2.94
N LYS A 26 10.36 -33.95 4.19
CA LYS A 26 9.12 -33.20 4.50
C LYS A 26 9.31 -31.72 4.20
N THR A 27 8.58 -31.23 3.21
CA THR A 27 8.60 -29.83 2.79
C THR A 27 7.60 -29.01 3.61
N ASN A 28 8.08 -28.35 4.66
CA ASN A 28 7.22 -27.49 5.47
C ASN A 28 7.01 -26.12 4.78
N GLY A 29 5.76 -25.83 4.41
CA GLY A 29 5.41 -24.56 3.79
C GLY A 29 5.70 -24.46 2.28
N ILE A 30 6.04 -25.57 1.63
CA ILE A 30 6.20 -25.67 0.17
C ILE A 30 5.05 -26.51 -0.39
N SER A 31 4.42 -26.03 -1.45
CA SER A 31 3.45 -26.75 -2.27
C SER A 31 4.02 -26.92 -3.67
N PHE A 32 3.75 -28.04 -4.32
CA PHE A 32 4.28 -28.32 -5.66
C PHE A 32 3.35 -29.25 -6.43
N ASP A 33 3.45 -29.19 -7.77
CA ASP A 33 2.82 -30.16 -8.67
C ASP A 33 3.52 -31.50 -8.53
N ASN A 34 2.77 -32.55 -8.16
CA ASN A 34 3.34 -33.90 -8.01
C ASN A 34 3.66 -34.55 -9.34
N SER A 35 2.87 -34.25 -10.38
CA SER A 35 3.08 -34.82 -11.70
C SER A 35 2.56 -33.93 -12.83
N LYS A 36 3.06 -34.15 -14.05
CA LYS A 36 2.62 -33.48 -15.28
C LYS A 36 2.60 -34.44 -16.45
N ILE A 37 1.47 -34.51 -17.15
CA ILE A 37 1.34 -35.35 -18.37
C ILE A 37 2.01 -34.58 -19.55
N ILE A 38 2.86 -35.31 -20.29
CA ILE A 38 3.47 -34.86 -21.55
C ILE A 38 2.81 -35.51 -22.75
N GLY A 39 2.37 -36.76 -22.60
CA GLY A 39 1.75 -37.59 -23.65
C GLY A 39 2.80 -38.24 -24.57
N GLU A 40 2.54 -38.29 -25.88
CA GLU A 40 3.45 -38.90 -26.86
C GLU A 40 4.67 -38.02 -27.11
N ILE A 41 5.90 -38.61 -27.17
CA ILE A 41 7.11 -37.96 -27.65
C ILE A 41 7.62 -38.80 -28.83
N ARG A 42 7.62 -38.23 -30.04
CA ARG A 42 8.09 -38.91 -31.25
C ARG A 42 9.62 -39.04 -31.26
N PRO A 43 10.15 -40.03 -32.02
CA PRO A 43 11.58 -40.18 -32.15
C PRO A 43 12.30 -38.89 -32.54
N GLY A 44 13.42 -38.59 -31.88
CA GLY A 44 14.25 -37.40 -32.12
C GLY A 44 13.63 -36.09 -31.68
N THR A 45 12.44 -36.07 -31.04
CA THR A 45 11.79 -34.83 -30.59
C THR A 45 11.89 -34.64 -29.07
N THR A 46 11.81 -33.38 -28.67
CA THR A 46 11.82 -32.95 -27.26
C THR A 46 10.47 -32.33 -26.88
N LYS A 47 9.94 -32.67 -25.71
CA LYS A 47 8.81 -31.98 -25.09
C LYS A 47 9.21 -31.47 -23.71
N THR A 48 8.57 -30.39 -23.28
CA THR A 48 8.83 -29.73 -21.99
C THR A 48 7.58 -29.75 -21.13
N ALA A 49 7.75 -30.15 -19.86
CA ALA A 49 6.76 -29.99 -18.80
C ALA A 49 7.17 -28.82 -17.89
N GLU A 50 6.21 -28.04 -17.43
CA GLU A 50 6.41 -27.04 -16.38
C GLU A 50 5.72 -27.53 -15.10
N LEU A 51 6.50 -27.68 -14.03
CA LEU A 51 6.02 -28.02 -12.69
C LEU A 51 6.10 -26.79 -11.81
N GLU A 52 5.02 -26.48 -11.11
CA GLU A 52 4.96 -25.33 -10.22
C GLU A 52 5.42 -25.71 -8.81
N ILE A 53 6.25 -24.86 -8.22
CA ILE A 53 6.62 -24.91 -6.81
C ILE A 53 6.33 -23.54 -6.22
N THR A 54 5.61 -23.51 -5.10
CA THR A 54 5.29 -22.30 -4.35
C THR A 54 5.70 -22.45 -2.90
N ALA A 55 6.18 -21.37 -2.29
CA ALA A 55 6.50 -21.32 -0.87
C ALA A 55 5.51 -20.39 -0.14
N SER A 56 5.01 -20.83 0.99
CA SER A 56 4.19 -20.00 1.86
C SER A 56 5.05 -19.00 2.66
N LYS A 57 4.46 -17.91 3.15
CA LYS A 57 5.13 -16.94 4.05
C LYS A 57 5.60 -17.56 5.38
N LYS A 58 5.19 -18.80 5.67
CA LYS A 58 5.61 -19.55 6.89
C LYS A 58 6.79 -20.48 6.64
N VAL A 59 7.37 -20.48 5.42
CA VAL A 59 8.54 -21.30 5.11
C VAL A 59 9.71 -20.92 6.03
N LYS A 60 10.49 -21.91 6.43
CA LYS A 60 11.72 -21.71 7.20
C LYS A 60 12.93 -21.87 6.30
N ARG A 61 14.09 -21.44 6.75
CA ARG A 61 15.34 -21.76 6.07
C ARG A 61 15.55 -23.27 6.08
N SER A 62 15.63 -23.85 4.90
CA SER A 62 15.95 -25.27 4.72
C SER A 62 16.45 -25.52 3.31
N GLU A 63 17.31 -26.50 3.15
CA GLU A 63 17.61 -27.12 1.88
C GLU A 63 16.46 -28.08 1.54
N ASN A 64 15.97 -28.02 0.30
CA ASN A 64 14.89 -28.84 -0.20
C ASN A 64 15.39 -29.61 -1.40
N ILE A 65 15.34 -30.95 -1.29
CA ILE A 65 15.80 -31.87 -2.33
C ILE A 65 14.59 -32.55 -2.93
N PHE A 66 14.52 -32.52 -4.26
CA PHE A 66 13.47 -33.17 -5.03
C PHE A 66 14.07 -34.10 -6.06
N THR A 67 13.40 -35.23 -6.26
CA THR A 67 13.69 -36.14 -7.35
C THR A 67 12.65 -35.94 -8.46
N ILE A 68 13.15 -35.72 -9.68
CA ILE A 68 12.38 -35.68 -10.91
C ILE A 68 12.55 -37.01 -11.60
N SER A 69 11.46 -37.70 -11.89
CA SER A 69 11.43 -38.92 -12.67
C SER A 69 10.44 -38.78 -13.83
N ALA A 70 10.65 -39.54 -14.88
CA ALA A 70 9.68 -39.65 -15.95
C ALA A 70 9.37 -41.12 -16.18
N THR A 71 8.15 -41.40 -16.58
CA THR A 71 7.72 -42.75 -16.96
C THR A 71 7.03 -42.70 -18.31
N GLU A 72 7.01 -43.84 -18.98
CA GLU A 72 6.30 -44.04 -20.23
C GLU A 72 5.71 -45.48 -20.30
N SER A 73 4.82 -45.73 -21.26
CA SER A 73 3.98 -46.95 -21.29
C SER A 73 4.74 -48.26 -21.60
N TYR A 74 5.94 -48.19 -22.17
CA TYR A 74 6.72 -49.36 -22.62
C TYR A 74 7.84 -49.80 -21.68
N GLY A 75 8.06 -49.03 -20.57
CA GLY A 75 9.03 -49.39 -19.54
C GLY A 75 10.47 -49.00 -19.84
N PHE A 76 10.71 -47.95 -20.64
CA PHE A 76 12.04 -47.39 -20.93
C PHE A 76 12.19 -45.97 -20.39
N PRO A 77 12.01 -45.73 -19.05
CA PRO A 77 12.12 -44.40 -18.48
C PRO A 77 13.56 -43.93 -18.51
N PRO A 78 13.79 -42.61 -18.57
CA PRO A 78 15.14 -42.04 -18.32
C PRO A 78 15.52 -42.18 -16.84
N ASP A 79 16.81 -42.04 -16.55
CA ASP A 79 17.30 -41.99 -15.18
C ASP A 79 16.71 -40.81 -14.45
N PRO A 80 16.33 -40.97 -13.17
CA PRO A 80 15.84 -39.89 -12.35
C PRO A 80 16.93 -38.85 -12.10
N MET A 81 16.50 -37.56 -11.93
CA MET A 81 17.39 -36.44 -11.66
C MET A 81 17.04 -35.83 -10.30
N GLN A 82 18.05 -35.47 -9.54
CA GLN A 82 17.85 -34.67 -8.32
C GLN A 82 18.12 -33.21 -8.56
N ILE A 83 17.28 -32.38 -7.92
CA ILE A 83 17.46 -30.93 -7.81
C ILE A 83 17.42 -30.53 -6.36
N SER A 84 18.17 -29.48 -5.99
CA SER A 84 18.07 -28.86 -4.67
C SER A 84 18.00 -27.37 -4.76
N PHE A 85 17.32 -26.75 -3.79
CA PHE A 85 17.30 -25.30 -3.59
C PHE A 85 17.09 -24.97 -2.10
N GLU A 86 17.60 -23.82 -1.68
CA GLU A 86 17.36 -23.31 -0.34
C GLU A 86 16.09 -22.43 -0.29
N THR A 87 15.34 -22.55 0.79
CA THR A 87 14.29 -21.61 1.16
C THR A 87 14.76 -20.72 2.29
N TYR A 88 14.26 -19.50 2.32
CA TYR A 88 14.53 -18.52 3.37
C TYR A 88 13.23 -18.05 4.02
N PRO A 89 13.25 -17.70 5.33
CA PRO A 89 12.08 -17.14 5.97
C PRO A 89 11.62 -15.86 5.28
N PHE A 90 10.31 -15.68 5.19
CA PHE A 90 9.74 -14.41 4.75
C PHE A 90 10.09 -13.32 5.76
N ILE A 91 10.66 -12.23 5.28
CA ILE A 91 10.95 -11.04 6.07
C ILE A 91 9.84 -10.01 5.77
N PRO A 92 8.96 -9.68 6.74
CA PRO A 92 7.88 -8.76 6.48
C PRO A 92 8.37 -7.32 6.30
N PRO A 93 7.72 -6.53 5.44
CA PRO A 93 7.90 -5.09 5.43
C PRO A 93 7.25 -4.45 6.67
N LYS A 94 7.63 -3.21 6.96
CA LYS A 94 7.00 -2.37 7.98
C LYS A 94 6.81 -0.98 7.41
N LEU A 95 5.57 -0.62 7.10
CA LEU A 95 5.25 0.71 6.60
C LEU A 95 4.94 1.64 7.78
N GLU A 96 5.53 2.83 7.76
CA GLU A 96 5.32 3.86 8.78
C GLU A 96 5.19 5.22 8.09
N MET A 97 4.33 6.09 8.64
CA MET A 97 4.34 7.51 8.33
C MET A 97 5.39 8.15 9.23
N VAL A 98 6.48 8.61 8.62
CA VAL A 98 7.68 9.08 9.37
C VAL A 98 7.72 10.59 9.51
N ASP A 99 7.00 11.32 8.64
CA ASP A 99 6.95 12.77 8.66
C ASP A 99 5.73 13.29 7.92
N TYR A 100 5.31 14.52 8.20
CA TYR A 100 4.35 15.25 7.39
C TYR A 100 4.57 16.75 7.50
N GLY A 101 4.25 17.46 6.42
CA GLY A 101 4.24 18.90 6.34
C GLY A 101 2.87 19.42 5.92
N ILE A 102 2.57 20.64 6.34
CA ILE A 102 1.36 21.38 5.97
C ILE A 102 1.77 22.68 5.31
N SER A 103 1.10 23.06 4.23
CA SER A 103 1.20 24.36 3.60
C SER A 103 -0.19 24.87 3.23
N ASN A 104 -0.30 26.20 3.10
CA ASN A 104 -1.51 26.84 2.63
C ASN A 104 -1.17 28.09 1.80
N ALA A 105 -2.18 28.66 1.14
CA ALA A 105 -2.00 29.84 0.29
C ALA A 105 -1.60 31.11 1.07
N THR A 106 -1.78 31.13 2.39
CA THR A 106 -1.40 32.27 3.25
C THR A 106 0.05 32.19 3.75
N GLY A 107 0.70 31.03 3.58
CA GLY A 107 2.12 30.81 3.94
C GLY A 107 2.38 30.70 5.45
N ASP A 108 1.33 30.64 6.28
CA ASP A 108 1.46 30.55 7.75
C ASP A 108 1.39 29.11 8.29
N ASN A 109 1.19 28.14 7.41
CA ASN A 109 1.10 26.70 7.73
C ASN A 109 0.02 26.36 8.79
N VAL A 110 -1.01 27.20 8.89
CA VAL A 110 -2.10 27.06 9.85
C VAL A 110 -3.38 26.68 9.13
N ILE A 111 -4.07 25.65 9.60
CA ILE A 111 -5.31 25.20 9.00
C ILE A 111 -6.46 26.13 9.42
N LYS A 112 -7.09 26.76 8.43
CA LYS A 112 -8.20 27.69 8.63
C LYS A 112 -9.45 27.20 7.89
N PRO A 113 -10.66 27.36 8.47
CA PRO A 113 -11.89 27.05 7.76
C PRO A 113 -12.02 27.84 6.46
N GLY A 114 -12.35 27.15 5.35
CA GLY A 114 -12.51 27.75 4.03
C GLY A 114 -11.21 28.01 3.27
N VAL A 115 -10.04 27.76 3.87
CA VAL A 115 -8.75 27.92 3.22
C VAL A 115 -8.22 26.56 2.73
N VAL A 116 -7.72 26.52 1.50
CA VAL A 116 -7.09 25.31 0.95
C VAL A 116 -5.82 25.01 1.76
N THR A 117 -5.74 23.78 2.23
CA THR A 117 -4.59 23.24 2.94
C THR A 117 -4.00 22.11 2.13
N GLU A 118 -2.71 22.14 1.89
CA GLU A 118 -1.93 21.09 1.26
C GLU A 118 -1.18 20.32 2.35
N VAL A 119 -1.16 19.00 2.21
CA VAL A 119 -0.45 18.09 3.10
C VAL A 119 0.49 17.24 2.27
N GLN A 120 1.73 17.16 2.72
CA GLN A 120 2.71 16.21 2.23
C GLN A 120 3.02 15.23 3.37
N ALA A 121 2.61 13.99 3.24
CA ALA A 121 2.88 12.92 4.21
C ALA A 121 3.94 11.98 3.67
N ARG A 122 5.03 11.79 4.41
CA ARG A 122 6.10 10.86 4.05
C ARG A 122 5.85 9.50 4.68
N VAL A 123 5.72 8.49 3.82
CA VAL A 123 5.59 7.10 4.23
C VAL A 123 6.86 6.35 3.84
N GLN A 124 7.36 5.49 4.73
CA GLN A 124 8.62 4.77 4.56
C GLN A 124 8.44 3.29 4.91
N ASN A 125 9.14 2.43 4.20
CA ASN A 125 9.33 1.05 4.62
C ASN A 125 10.50 0.99 5.59
N THR A 126 10.22 0.97 6.89
CA THR A 126 11.22 0.85 7.97
C THR A 126 11.56 -0.60 8.29
N GLY A 127 10.87 -1.56 7.64
CA GLY A 127 11.14 -2.99 7.77
C GLY A 127 12.35 -3.45 6.98
N GLN A 128 12.67 -4.74 7.08
CA GLN A 128 13.77 -5.37 6.36
C GLN A 128 13.31 -6.10 5.08
N GLY A 129 12.00 -6.37 4.94
CA GLY A 129 11.40 -6.94 3.75
C GLY A 129 10.91 -5.88 2.78
N GLU A 130 10.84 -6.22 1.49
CA GLU A 130 10.23 -5.37 0.46
C GLU A 130 8.72 -5.42 0.60
N ALA A 131 8.06 -4.25 0.53
CA ALA A 131 6.61 -4.15 0.46
C ALA A 131 6.17 -4.18 -1.00
N GLU A 132 5.25 -5.08 -1.36
CA GLU A 132 4.78 -5.28 -2.72
C GLU A 132 3.31 -4.86 -2.87
N ASN A 133 2.96 -4.36 -4.06
CA ASN A 133 1.60 -3.94 -4.42
C ASN A 133 1.01 -2.94 -3.41
N VAL A 134 1.81 -1.95 -3.03
CA VAL A 134 1.48 -0.98 -1.98
C VAL A 134 0.47 0.03 -2.50
N LYS A 135 -0.65 0.13 -1.80
CA LYS A 135 -1.70 1.11 -2.09
C LYS A 135 -1.96 1.96 -0.85
N PHE A 136 -1.97 3.28 -1.03
CA PHE A 136 -2.42 4.22 -0.01
C PHE A 136 -3.76 4.85 -0.41
N SER A 137 -4.61 5.15 0.57
CA SER A 137 -5.90 5.81 0.41
C SER A 137 -6.05 6.92 1.44
N ILE A 138 -6.40 8.12 0.98
CA ILE A 138 -6.60 9.29 1.83
C ILE A 138 -8.08 9.37 2.20
N ASN A 139 -8.40 9.27 3.49
CA ASN A 139 -9.74 9.31 4.00
C ASN A 139 -9.94 10.60 4.80
N LEU A 140 -10.69 11.54 4.23
CA LEU A 140 -11.04 12.80 4.85
C LEU A 140 -12.30 12.64 5.70
N PRO A 141 -12.38 13.26 6.90
CA PRO A 141 -13.58 13.21 7.73
C PRO A 141 -14.69 14.11 7.21
N SER A 142 -15.89 13.98 7.77
CA SER A 142 -17.02 14.85 7.46
C SER A 142 -16.69 16.31 7.68
N GLY A 143 -17.11 17.18 6.76
CA GLY A 143 -16.82 18.61 6.79
C GLY A 143 -15.44 19.00 6.27
N VAL A 144 -14.68 18.06 5.72
CA VAL A 144 -13.42 18.30 5.03
C VAL A 144 -13.55 17.80 3.58
N TYR A 145 -13.32 18.68 2.62
CA TYR A 145 -13.56 18.40 1.20
C TYR A 145 -12.25 18.39 0.43
N PRO A 146 -12.02 17.38 -0.42
CA PRO A 146 -10.83 17.37 -1.27
C PRO A 146 -10.91 18.51 -2.29
N THR A 147 -9.77 19.08 -2.67
CA THR A 147 -9.71 20.00 -3.81
C THR A 147 -9.84 19.23 -5.12
N PRO A 148 -10.29 19.87 -6.23
CA PRO A 148 -10.57 19.17 -7.50
C PRO A 148 -9.39 18.34 -8.06
N ASN A 149 -8.15 18.76 -7.81
CA ASN A 149 -6.94 18.07 -8.30
C ASN A 149 -6.24 17.25 -7.22
N SER A 150 -6.84 17.11 -6.03
CA SER A 150 -6.25 16.34 -4.94
C SER A 150 -6.33 14.85 -5.23
N LYS A 151 -5.21 14.15 -5.09
CA LYS A 151 -5.18 12.70 -5.19
C LYS A 151 -5.73 12.08 -3.91
N SER A 152 -6.65 11.13 -4.06
CA SER A 152 -7.21 10.35 -2.96
C SER A 152 -6.56 8.98 -2.80
N SER A 153 -5.71 8.56 -3.74
CA SER A 153 -5.02 7.27 -3.67
C SER A 153 -3.70 7.28 -4.43
N TYR A 154 -2.79 6.40 -3.99
CA TYR A 154 -1.47 6.18 -4.56
C TYR A 154 -1.22 4.68 -4.68
N ASN A 155 -0.59 4.24 -5.77
CA ASN A 155 -0.23 2.85 -6.00
C ASN A 155 1.25 2.78 -6.35
N PHE A 156 1.97 1.89 -5.68
CA PHE A 156 3.38 1.61 -5.94
C PHE A 156 3.56 0.11 -6.10
N SER A 157 4.31 -0.33 -7.10
CA SER A 157 4.56 -1.75 -7.31
C SER A 157 5.33 -2.35 -6.14
N PHE A 158 6.28 -1.58 -5.59
CA PHE A 158 7.06 -1.98 -4.42
C PHE A 158 7.62 -0.76 -3.66
N LEU A 159 7.94 -0.96 -2.39
CA LEU A 159 8.81 -0.10 -1.56
C LEU A 159 9.89 -0.98 -0.93
N LYS A 160 11.15 -0.73 -1.29
CA LYS A 160 12.30 -1.43 -0.71
C LYS A 160 12.54 -1.02 0.75
N PRO A 161 13.27 -1.82 1.53
CA PRO A 161 13.74 -1.43 2.84
C PRO A 161 14.43 -0.06 2.81
N GLY A 162 14.01 0.85 3.69
CA GLY A 162 14.51 2.22 3.77
C GLY A 162 13.94 3.19 2.73
N GLU A 163 13.26 2.72 1.69
CA GLU A 163 12.65 3.58 0.67
C GLU A 163 11.44 4.33 1.25
N PHE A 164 11.26 5.58 0.81
CA PHE A 164 10.10 6.40 1.17
C PHE A 164 9.37 6.92 -0.07
N LYS A 165 8.11 7.32 0.13
CA LYS A 165 7.29 8.03 -0.84
C LYS A 165 6.57 9.17 -0.15
N ASP A 166 6.44 10.29 -0.86
CA ASP A 166 5.65 11.43 -0.40
C ASP A 166 4.25 11.34 -1.02
N LEU A 167 3.23 11.44 -0.16
CA LEU A 167 1.83 11.46 -0.52
C LEU A 167 1.33 12.90 -0.40
N GLU A 168 1.00 13.53 -1.52
CA GLU A 168 0.58 14.92 -1.58
C GLU A 168 -0.93 14.99 -1.82
N PHE A 169 -1.65 15.61 -0.92
CA PHE A 169 -3.08 15.82 -1.06
C PHE A 169 -3.50 17.19 -0.49
N ALA A 170 -4.59 17.71 -0.99
CA ALA A 170 -5.09 19.00 -0.59
C ALA A 170 -6.59 18.94 -0.27
N PHE A 171 -6.99 19.71 0.73
CA PHE A 171 -8.37 19.77 1.17
C PHE A 171 -8.77 21.18 1.64
N THR A 172 -10.07 21.40 1.75
CA THR A 172 -10.63 22.62 2.32
C THR A 172 -11.56 22.26 3.49
N PRO A 173 -11.25 22.68 4.72
CA PRO A 173 -12.15 22.50 5.85
C PRO A 173 -13.39 23.39 5.73
N SER A 174 -14.57 22.87 6.09
CA SER A 174 -15.79 23.69 6.16
C SER A 174 -15.74 24.66 7.34
N LYS A 175 -16.62 25.67 7.33
CA LYS A 175 -16.74 26.63 8.44
C LYS A 175 -17.15 25.98 9.77
N ASN A 176 -17.81 24.82 9.69
CA ASN A 176 -18.34 24.10 10.85
C ASN A 176 -17.43 22.94 11.33
N VAL A 177 -16.22 22.80 10.77
CA VAL A 177 -15.28 21.77 11.21
C VAL A 177 -14.91 21.95 12.70
N GLY A 178 -14.58 20.87 13.39
CA GLY A 178 -14.13 20.90 14.79
C GLY A 178 -12.84 21.68 15.00
N LYS A 179 -12.31 21.64 16.23
CA LYS A 179 -10.96 22.18 16.52
C LYS A 179 -9.85 21.29 15.97
N THR A 180 -10.17 20.06 15.67
CA THR A 180 -9.22 19.05 15.16
C THR A 180 -9.84 18.34 13.97
N ILE A 181 -9.04 18.07 12.97
CA ILE A 181 -9.37 17.25 11.79
C ILE A 181 -8.60 15.94 11.91
N GLU A 182 -9.33 14.83 11.93
CA GLU A 182 -8.74 13.48 11.97
C GLU A 182 -8.75 12.88 10.56
N ILE A 183 -7.62 12.94 9.87
CA ILE A 183 -7.40 12.31 8.57
C ILE A 183 -6.85 10.90 8.79
N SER A 184 -7.28 9.94 7.98
CA SER A 184 -6.75 8.59 8.02
C SER A 184 -6.13 8.23 6.66
N ILE A 185 -4.85 7.95 6.64
CA ILE A 185 -4.16 7.41 5.47
C ILE A 185 -4.14 5.89 5.61
N GLY A 186 -5.08 5.22 4.93
CA GLY A 186 -5.12 3.77 4.86
C GLY A 186 -4.02 3.23 3.96
N TYR A 187 -3.47 2.06 4.27
CA TYR A 187 -2.58 1.34 3.38
C TYR A 187 -2.91 -0.14 3.30
N THR A 188 -2.64 -0.71 2.14
CA THR A 188 -2.64 -2.16 1.90
C THR A 188 -1.38 -2.51 1.14
N GLU A 189 -0.77 -3.63 1.46
CA GLU A 189 0.27 -4.29 0.70
C GLU A 189 0.01 -5.80 0.72
N GLU A 190 0.77 -6.59 0.01
CA GLU A 190 0.46 -8.00 -0.19
C GLU A 190 0.32 -8.82 1.11
N SER A 191 1.07 -8.47 2.16
CA SER A 191 1.13 -9.23 3.41
C SER A 191 0.35 -8.61 4.55
N THR A 192 0.09 -7.29 4.52
CA THR A 192 -0.55 -6.58 5.62
C THR A 192 -1.36 -5.36 5.16
N SER A 193 -2.13 -4.83 6.07
CA SER A 193 -2.88 -3.58 5.88
C SER A 193 -2.97 -2.83 7.20
N GLY A 194 -3.19 -1.52 7.11
CA GLY A 194 -3.32 -0.68 8.29
C GLY A 194 -3.72 0.74 7.94
N LYS A 195 -3.57 1.63 8.91
CA LYS A 195 -3.83 3.06 8.75
C LYS A 195 -2.88 3.90 9.58
N PHE A 196 -2.56 5.07 9.07
CA PHE A 196 -1.84 6.12 9.78
C PHE A 196 -2.85 7.22 10.13
N PRO A 197 -3.09 7.49 11.41
CA PRO A 197 -3.90 8.64 11.83
C PRO A 197 -3.06 9.91 11.69
N LEU A 198 -3.69 10.99 11.21
CA LEU A 198 -3.12 12.32 11.11
C LEU A 198 -4.10 13.30 11.76
N SER A 199 -3.74 13.80 12.93
CA SER A 199 -4.54 14.73 13.72
C SER A 199 -4.04 16.14 13.52
N LEU A 200 -4.87 17.02 12.96
CA LEU A 200 -4.50 18.36 12.55
C LEU A 200 -5.33 19.40 13.31
N GLU A 201 -4.69 20.36 13.96
CA GLU A 201 -5.39 21.44 14.66
C GLU A 201 -5.88 22.51 13.69
N VAL A 202 -7.11 22.98 13.92
CA VAL A 202 -7.75 24.05 13.14
C VAL A 202 -7.80 25.34 13.95
N GLU A 203 -7.16 26.38 13.45
CA GLU A 203 -7.29 27.69 14.01
C GLU A 203 -8.66 28.27 13.64
N LYS A 204 -9.48 28.51 14.67
CA LYS A 204 -10.73 29.25 14.48
C LYS A 204 -10.45 30.75 14.56
N PRO A 205 -11.06 31.54 13.68
CA PRO A 205 -10.96 32.98 13.80
C PRO A 205 -11.40 33.38 15.21
N GLN A 206 -10.49 34.01 15.94
CA GLN A 206 -10.84 34.59 17.22
C GLN A 206 -11.91 35.66 16.97
N LYS A 207 -13.06 35.56 17.66
CA LYS A 207 -14.00 36.66 17.71
C LYS A 207 -13.28 37.80 18.47
N THR A 208 -12.68 38.70 17.74
CA THR A 208 -12.12 39.92 18.33
C THR A 208 -13.34 40.75 18.75
N ILE A 209 -13.70 40.70 20.03
CA ILE A 209 -14.61 41.68 20.62
C ILE A 209 -13.80 42.96 20.70
N GLN A 210 -13.92 43.82 19.70
CA GLN A 210 -13.43 45.15 19.85
C GLN A 210 -14.39 45.89 20.78
N GLN A 211 -13.93 46.21 21.97
CA GLN A 211 -14.63 47.10 22.84
C GLN A 211 -14.71 48.46 22.13
N LEU A 212 -15.96 48.94 21.85
CA LEU A 212 -16.16 50.28 21.36
C LEU A 212 -15.89 51.22 22.54
N VAL A 213 -14.70 51.82 22.57
CA VAL A 213 -14.42 52.90 23.52
C VAL A 213 -15.01 54.18 22.96
N VAL A 214 -16.19 54.52 23.40
CA VAL A 214 -16.76 55.86 23.16
C VAL A 214 -16.05 56.83 24.09
N SER A 215 -15.12 57.59 23.59
CA SER A 215 -14.44 58.62 24.37
C SER A 215 -15.40 59.81 24.60
N GLY A 216 -15.81 59.97 25.84
CA GLY A 216 -16.17 61.25 26.39
C GLY A 216 -17.48 61.88 26.01
N LYS A 217 -18.58 61.30 26.49
CA LYS A 217 -19.74 61.97 27.14
C LYS A 217 -20.67 60.86 27.58
N GLU A 218 -21.06 60.87 28.85
CA GLU A 218 -22.14 60.02 29.37
C GLU A 218 -23.40 60.30 28.56
N LEU A 219 -23.75 59.34 27.67
CA LEU A 219 -25.09 59.24 27.14
C LEU A 219 -25.87 58.38 28.12
N ALA A 220 -26.54 58.99 29.06
CA ALA A 220 -27.53 58.31 29.88
C ALA A 220 -28.60 57.72 28.95
N ASN A 221 -28.86 56.40 29.08
CA ASN A 221 -29.95 55.66 28.45
C ASN A 221 -29.88 55.40 26.95
N VAL A 222 -28.78 54.82 26.44
CA VAL A 222 -28.80 54.14 25.13
C VAL A 222 -28.74 52.63 25.36
N GLU A 223 -29.86 51.94 25.17
CA GLU A 223 -29.89 50.48 25.09
C GLU A 223 -29.55 50.06 23.69
N ILE A 224 -28.35 49.48 23.48
CA ILE A 224 -27.96 48.96 22.16
C ILE A 224 -28.54 47.56 22.03
N LYS A 225 -29.61 47.40 21.23
CA LYS A 225 -30.17 46.10 20.83
C LYS A 225 -29.59 45.72 19.46
N ASP A 226 -29.03 44.50 19.37
CA ASP A 226 -28.57 43.84 18.14
C ASP A 226 -27.45 44.56 17.36
N VAL A 227 -26.23 44.50 17.85
CA VAL A 227 -25.07 44.84 17.04
C VAL A 227 -24.65 43.65 16.16
N LYS A 228 -24.95 43.72 14.87
CA LYS A 228 -24.40 42.80 13.87
C LYS A 228 -23.10 43.38 13.29
N THR A 229 -21.97 42.73 13.56
CA THR A 229 -20.71 43.12 12.96
C THR A 229 -20.49 42.31 11.67
N ILE A 230 -20.35 42.96 10.54
CA ILE A 230 -19.96 42.37 9.27
C ILE A 230 -18.51 42.78 9.01
N SER A 231 -17.61 41.82 8.89
CA SER A 231 -16.23 42.09 8.46
C SER A 231 -16.14 41.84 6.95
N VAL A 232 -15.74 42.86 6.20
CA VAL A 232 -15.33 42.75 4.80
C VAL A 232 -13.93 43.35 4.74
N ASP A 233 -12.97 42.56 4.25
CA ASP A 233 -11.57 42.96 4.01
C ASP A 233 -10.86 43.68 5.17
N GLY A 234 -11.06 43.21 6.39
CA GLY A 234 -10.40 43.76 7.56
C GLY A 234 -10.98 45.09 8.08
N GLU A 235 -11.95 45.70 7.40
CA GLU A 235 -12.65 46.89 7.87
C GLU A 235 -13.99 46.50 8.53
N LYS A 236 -14.31 47.21 9.61
CA LYS A 236 -15.58 47.03 10.33
C LYS A 236 -16.59 48.06 9.88
N ASN A 237 -17.63 47.64 9.22
CA ASN A 237 -18.81 48.47 9.03
C ASN A 237 -19.83 48.14 10.18
N ILE A 238 -20.15 49.16 10.93
CA ILE A 238 -21.24 49.11 11.91
C ILE A 238 -22.47 49.72 11.21
N PRO A 239 -23.57 49.01 11.06
CA PRO A 239 -24.79 49.58 10.52
C PRO A 239 -25.45 50.58 11.46
#